data_37918a4d52994603593056622ca52505
#
_entry.id   37918a4d52994603593056622ca52505
#
_cell.length_a   1.000
_cell.length_b   1.000
_cell.length_c   1.000
_cell.angle_alpha   90.00
_cell.angle_beta   90.00
_cell.angle_gamma   90.00
#
_symmetry.space_group_name_H-M   'P 1'
#
loop_
_entity.id
_entity.type
_entity.pdbx_description
1 polymer ?
#
loop_
_entity_poly.entity_id
_entity_poly.type
_entity_poly.pdbx_seq_one_letter_code
_entity_poly.pdbx_strand_id
1 'polypeptide(L)'
;MLAFAGVVHIPWSVPKPLQCIVAVARNGVIGREGKLPWHIPEDLAWFMDQTAGGVMIEGPACYAELGKALPGRGTVVVSRDPAKSFPGAERAASLAEAIVIADRMDQWPGPVWITGGERIYAEGTPLCERLLITRIDRDFEGDRFFPADWQKLFTKLVSSKAGEHEGLGYRFEVWER
;
A
#
# COMPACT_ATOMS: atom_id res chain seq x y z
N MET A 1 -27.83 -45.83 -15.04
CA MET A 1 -26.69 -45.43 -14.21
C MET A 1 -26.27 -44.05 -14.63
N LEU A 2 -26.86 -43.04 -14.02
CA LEU A 2 -26.64 -41.60 -14.37
C LEU A 2 -25.50 -41.05 -13.50
N ALA A 3 -24.39 -40.70 -14.16
CA ALA A 3 -23.25 -40.05 -13.50
C ALA A 3 -23.65 -38.63 -13.06
N PHE A 4 -23.59 -38.39 -11.78
CA PHE A 4 -23.70 -37.05 -11.22
C PHE A 4 -22.47 -36.24 -11.67
N ALA A 5 -22.68 -35.27 -12.54
CA ALA A 5 -21.68 -34.24 -12.84
C ALA A 5 -21.45 -33.45 -11.55
N GLY A 6 -20.22 -33.54 -11.06
CA GLY A 6 -19.80 -32.79 -9.88
C GLY A 6 -19.99 -31.28 -10.12
N VAL A 7 -20.83 -30.67 -9.32
CA VAL A 7 -20.93 -29.20 -9.25
C VAL A 7 -19.59 -28.71 -8.72
N VAL A 8 -18.78 -28.12 -9.59
CA VAL A 8 -17.60 -27.38 -9.18
C VAL A 8 -18.09 -26.19 -8.38
N HIS A 9 -17.99 -26.30 -7.07
CA HIS A 9 -18.25 -25.19 -6.16
C HIS A 9 -17.12 -24.18 -6.35
N ILE A 10 -17.36 -23.18 -7.19
CA ILE A 10 -16.48 -22.02 -7.27
C ILE A 10 -16.83 -21.18 -6.05
N PRO A 11 -15.95 -21.08 -5.04
CA PRO A 11 -16.21 -20.18 -3.93
C PRO A 11 -16.16 -18.77 -4.49
N TRP A 12 -17.29 -18.09 -4.50
CA TRP A 12 -17.36 -16.63 -4.73
C TRP A 12 -16.74 -15.97 -3.49
N SER A 13 -15.40 -15.88 -3.47
CA SER A 13 -14.75 -15.07 -2.46
C SER A 13 -15.08 -13.61 -2.76
N VAL A 14 -15.58 -12.90 -1.77
CA VAL A 14 -15.69 -11.44 -1.85
C VAL A 14 -14.27 -10.92 -2.04
N PRO A 15 -13.99 -10.08 -3.05
CA PRO A 15 -12.66 -9.51 -3.24
C PRO A 15 -12.16 -8.85 -1.96
N LYS A 16 -10.86 -8.99 -1.69
CA LYS A 16 -10.25 -8.33 -0.53
C LYS A 16 -10.38 -6.82 -0.65
N PRO A 17 -10.69 -6.09 0.45
CA PRO A 17 -10.73 -4.64 0.42
C PRO A 17 -9.41 -4.06 -0.09
N LEU A 18 -9.47 -3.13 -1.04
CA LEU A 18 -8.31 -2.41 -1.54
C LEU A 18 -8.16 -1.10 -0.78
N GLN A 19 -7.04 -0.91 -0.11
CA GLN A 19 -6.74 0.23 0.74
C GLN A 19 -5.38 0.83 0.36
N CYS A 20 -5.20 2.10 0.71
CA CYS A 20 -3.94 2.81 0.51
C CYS A 20 -3.34 3.19 1.86
N ILE A 21 -2.02 3.07 2.01
CA ILE A 21 -1.28 3.55 3.17
C ILE A 21 -0.05 4.33 2.71
N VAL A 22 0.16 5.53 3.29
CA VAL A 22 1.22 6.45 2.87
C VAL A 22 1.59 7.42 3.99
N ALA A 23 2.86 7.83 4.05
CA ALA A 23 3.30 9.00 4.82
C ALA A 23 3.62 10.14 3.85
N VAL A 24 3.12 11.35 4.13
CA VAL A 24 3.18 12.50 3.23
C VAL A 24 3.57 13.76 4.00
N ALA A 25 4.61 14.44 3.53
CA ALA A 25 4.99 15.75 4.03
C ALA A 25 3.92 16.81 3.71
N ARG A 26 3.94 17.94 4.41
CA ARG A 26 2.97 19.02 4.22
C ARG A 26 2.92 19.54 2.78
N ASN A 27 4.05 19.52 2.06
CA ASN A 27 4.15 19.92 0.65
C ASN A 27 3.94 18.75 -0.35
N GLY A 28 3.43 17.59 0.10
CA GLY A 28 3.10 16.47 -0.76
C GLY A 28 4.23 15.48 -1.05
N VAL A 29 5.44 15.74 -0.57
CA VAL A 29 6.60 14.87 -0.76
C VAL A 29 6.39 13.53 -0.04
N ILE A 30 6.74 12.43 -0.73
CA ILE A 30 6.72 11.06 -0.19
C ILE A 30 8.08 10.35 -0.33
N GLY A 31 9.06 10.97 -0.96
CA GLY A 31 10.37 10.39 -1.14
C GLY A 31 11.39 11.35 -1.74
N ARG A 32 12.66 11.05 -1.49
CA ARG A 32 13.83 11.70 -2.05
C ARG A 32 14.91 10.66 -2.33
N GLU A 33 15.37 10.59 -3.58
CA GLU A 33 16.46 9.68 -3.98
C GLU A 33 16.24 8.22 -3.56
N GLY A 34 14.98 7.75 -3.64
CA GLY A 34 14.59 6.37 -3.31
C GLY A 34 14.44 6.08 -1.82
N LYS A 35 14.41 7.10 -0.95
CA LYS A 35 14.25 6.95 0.51
C LYS A 35 13.21 7.94 1.05
N LEU A 36 12.69 7.66 2.24
CA LEU A 36 11.91 8.62 3.02
C LEU A 36 12.85 9.73 3.52
N PRO A 37 12.51 11.04 3.36
CA PRO A 37 13.35 12.14 3.81
C PRO A 37 13.24 12.44 5.31
N TRP A 38 12.48 11.64 6.06
CA TRP A 38 12.31 11.71 7.52
C TRP A 38 12.55 10.36 8.17
N HIS A 39 12.70 10.40 9.48
CA HIS A 39 12.77 9.21 10.32
C HIS A 39 11.78 9.35 11.47
N ILE A 40 10.69 8.59 11.43
CA ILE A 40 9.65 8.54 12.46
C ILE A 40 9.38 7.07 12.77
N PRO A 41 10.02 6.50 13.81
CA PRO A 41 9.86 5.07 14.15
C PRO A 41 8.41 4.67 14.42
N GLU A 42 7.61 5.59 14.96
CA GLU A 42 6.19 5.38 15.24
C GLU A 42 5.37 5.20 13.94
N ASP A 43 5.77 5.90 12.86
CA ASP A 43 5.14 5.74 11.55
C ASP A 43 5.45 4.37 10.95
N LEU A 44 6.70 3.92 11.05
CA LEU A 44 7.07 2.59 10.62
C LEU A 44 6.33 1.51 11.43
N ALA A 45 6.22 1.69 12.75
CA ALA A 45 5.47 0.76 13.60
C ALA A 45 3.99 0.70 13.20
N TRP A 46 3.37 1.86 12.95
CA TRP A 46 1.99 1.95 12.49
C TRP A 46 1.80 1.28 11.12
N PHE A 47 2.69 1.54 10.16
CA PHE A 47 2.68 0.86 8.86
C PHE A 47 2.77 -0.66 9.00
N MET A 48 3.69 -1.15 9.83
CA MET A 48 3.89 -2.58 10.07
C MET A 48 2.65 -3.24 10.69
N ASP A 49 1.98 -2.55 11.62
CA ASP A 49 0.77 -3.03 12.29
C ASP A 49 -0.43 -3.06 11.33
N GLN A 50 -0.68 -1.97 10.61
CA GLN A 50 -1.82 -1.87 9.71
C GLN A 50 -1.77 -2.85 8.54
N THR A 51 -0.59 -3.12 7.99
CA THR A 51 -0.42 -4.00 6.83
C THR A 51 -0.23 -5.48 7.18
N ALA A 52 -0.13 -5.83 8.47
CA ALA A 52 0.02 -7.20 8.92
C ALA A 52 -1.14 -8.10 8.46
N GLY A 53 -0.83 -9.30 7.99
CA GLY A 53 -1.83 -10.28 7.50
C GLY A 53 -2.47 -9.94 6.15
N GLY A 54 -2.14 -8.79 5.57
CA GLY A 54 -2.60 -8.38 4.24
C GLY A 54 -1.59 -8.65 3.14
N VAL A 55 -1.82 -8.08 1.97
CA VAL A 55 -0.91 -8.14 0.81
C VAL A 55 -0.55 -6.72 0.38
N MET A 56 0.74 -6.40 0.31
CA MET A 56 1.24 -5.13 -0.18
C MET A 56 1.46 -5.19 -1.70
N ILE A 57 1.09 -4.11 -2.38
CA ILE A 57 1.42 -3.87 -3.79
C ILE A 57 2.31 -2.63 -3.85
N GLU A 58 3.52 -2.81 -4.37
CA GLU A 58 4.54 -1.77 -4.42
C GLU A 58 5.34 -1.79 -5.72
N GLY A 59 6.05 -0.69 -5.97
CA GLY A 59 7.01 -0.62 -7.06
C GLY A 59 8.40 -1.14 -6.67
N PRO A 60 9.30 -1.38 -7.67
CA PRO A 60 10.65 -1.91 -7.41
C PRO A 60 11.51 -1.02 -6.50
N ALA A 61 11.33 0.29 -6.54
CA ALA A 61 12.07 1.22 -5.69
C ALA A 61 11.70 1.06 -4.21
N CYS A 62 10.41 0.91 -3.91
CA CYS A 62 9.93 0.67 -2.54
C CYS A 62 10.41 -0.69 -2.02
N TYR A 63 10.33 -1.74 -2.85
CA TYR A 63 10.88 -3.04 -2.50
C TYR A 63 12.38 -2.97 -2.19
N ALA A 64 13.14 -2.23 -3.01
CA ALA A 64 14.59 -2.06 -2.81
C ALA A 64 14.92 -1.26 -1.53
N GLU A 65 14.11 -0.25 -1.19
CA GLU A 65 14.25 0.52 0.05
C GLU A 65 14.04 -0.36 1.29
N LEU A 66 13.03 -1.23 1.26
CA LEU A 66 12.76 -2.21 2.31
C LEU A 66 13.83 -3.32 2.34
N GLY A 67 14.53 -3.54 1.24
CA GLY A 67 15.62 -4.52 1.09
C GLY A 67 15.18 -5.98 1.03
N LYS A 68 13.92 -6.29 1.36
CA LYS A 68 13.32 -7.62 1.33
C LYS A 68 11.80 -7.55 1.47
N ALA A 69 11.11 -8.64 1.11
CA ALA A 69 9.70 -8.81 1.49
C ALA A 69 9.54 -8.80 3.02
N LEU A 70 8.59 -8.02 3.51
CA LEU A 70 8.35 -7.90 4.94
C LEU A 70 7.64 -9.15 5.48
N PRO A 71 8.00 -9.62 6.68
CA PRO A 71 7.38 -10.80 7.29
C PRO A 71 5.91 -10.55 7.67
N GLY A 72 5.13 -11.63 7.73
CA GLY A 72 3.75 -11.58 8.21
C GLY A 72 2.74 -10.98 7.22
N ARG A 73 3.11 -10.83 5.93
CA ARG A 73 2.26 -10.32 4.85
C ARG A 73 2.74 -10.78 3.48
N GLY A 74 1.85 -10.78 2.50
CA GLY A 74 2.20 -10.98 1.11
C GLY A 74 2.79 -9.71 0.49
N THR A 75 3.57 -9.87 -0.57
CA THR A 75 4.12 -8.74 -1.35
C THR A 75 3.99 -9.05 -2.84
N VAL A 76 3.48 -8.09 -3.61
CA VAL A 76 3.47 -8.10 -5.07
C VAL A 76 4.21 -6.86 -5.57
N VAL A 77 5.24 -7.05 -6.38
CA VAL A 77 6.01 -5.96 -6.97
C VAL A 77 5.60 -5.74 -8.42
N VAL A 78 5.14 -4.53 -8.73
CA VAL A 78 4.74 -4.15 -10.09
C VAL A 78 5.98 -3.74 -10.88
N SER A 79 6.43 -4.61 -11.78
CA SER A 79 7.59 -4.37 -12.65
C SER A 79 7.33 -4.84 -14.07
N ARG A 80 7.57 -3.97 -15.05
CA ARG A 80 7.47 -4.29 -16.48
C ARG A 80 8.64 -5.12 -16.99
N ASP A 81 9.75 -5.19 -16.25
CA ASP A 81 10.93 -5.97 -16.61
C ASP A 81 10.73 -7.43 -16.19
N PRO A 82 10.53 -8.36 -17.14
CA PRO A 82 10.29 -9.76 -16.82
C PRO A 82 11.53 -10.48 -16.28
N ALA A 83 12.72 -9.92 -16.46
CA ALA A 83 13.98 -10.50 -15.98
C ALA A 83 14.21 -10.21 -14.48
N LYS A 84 13.52 -9.24 -13.91
CA LYS A 84 13.64 -8.93 -12.49
C LYS A 84 12.91 -9.95 -11.63
N SER A 85 13.59 -10.44 -10.61
CA SER A 85 12.99 -11.23 -9.54
C SER A 85 13.07 -10.47 -8.21
N PHE A 86 12.10 -10.75 -7.34
CA PHE A 86 11.95 -10.10 -6.04
C PHE A 86 11.82 -11.21 -4.98
N PRO A 87 12.91 -11.61 -4.33
CA PRO A 87 12.88 -12.70 -3.36
C PRO A 87 11.80 -12.52 -2.28
N GLY A 88 10.94 -13.53 -2.14
CA GLY A 88 9.82 -13.50 -1.20
C GLY A 88 8.60 -12.69 -1.65
N ALA A 89 8.59 -12.16 -2.88
CA ALA A 89 7.48 -11.43 -3.47
C ALA A 89 7.10 -12.00 -4.85
N GLU A 90 5.82 -11.84 -5.22
CA GLU A 90 5.35 -12.09 -6.58
C GLU A 90 5.64 -10.87 -7.47
N ARG A 91 5.87 -11.10 -8.76
CA ARG A 91 5.99 -10.03 -9.76
C ARG A 91 4.71 -9.92 -10.59
N ALA A 92 4.25 -8.71 -10.80
CA ALA A 92 3.16 -8.38 -11.73
C ALA A 92 3.65 -7.38 -12.78
N ALA A 93 3.17 -7.48 -14.01
CA ALA A 93 3.52 -6.55 -15.09
C ALA A 93 2.72 -5.24 -15.02
N SER A 94 1.58 -5.23 -14.31
CA SER A 94 0.69 -4.08 -14.14
C SER A 94 0.04 -4.07 -12.76
N LEU A 95 -0.52 -2.93 -12.36
CA LEU A 95 -1.31 -2.83 -11.13
C LEU A 95 -2.55 -3.74 -11.17
N ALA A 96 -3.23 -3.80 -12.30
CA ALA A 96 -4.40 -4.68 -12.45
C ALA A 96 -4.05 -6.16 -12.21
N GLU A 97 -2.96 -6.62 -12.79
CA GLU A 97 -2.44 -7.97 -12.53
C GLU A 97 -2.05 -8.17 -11.07
N ALA A 98 -1.39 -7.18 -10.46
CA ALA A 98 -1.00 -7.24 -9.06
C ALA A 98 -2.19 -7.39 -8.12
N ILE A 99 -3.28 -6.67 -8.37
CA ILE A 99 -4.53 -6.79 -7.59
C ILE A 99 -5.11 -8.20 -7.71
N VAL A 100 -5.14 -8.79 -8.90
CA VAL A 100 -5.63 -10.16 -9.11
C VAL A 100 -4.75 -11.18 -8.39
N ILE A 101 -3.42 -11.03 -8.45
CA ILE A 101 -2.47 -11.90 -7.73
C ILE A 101 -2.70 -11.78 -6.22
N ALA A 102 -2.77 -10.54 -5.70
CA ALA A 102 -2.96 -10.27 -4.28
C ALA A 102 -4.28 -10.84 -3.74
N ASP A 103 -5.36 -10.72 -4.51
CA ASP A 103 -6.67 -11.26 -4.13
C ASP A 103 -6.66 -12.79 -3.97
N ARG A 104 -5.82 -13.49 -4.73
CA ARG A 104 -5.67 -14.95 -4.71
C ARG A 104 -4.67 -15.48 -3.68
N MET A 105 -4.01 -14.61 -2.94
CA MET A 105 -3.08 -15.02 -1.88
C MET A 105 -3.85 -15.39 -0.60
N ASP A 106 -4.49 -16.57 -0.57
CA ASP A 106 -5.38 -17.02 0.51
C ASP A 106 -4.69 -17.13 1.88
N GLN A 107 -3.37 -17.34 1.90
CA GLN A 107 -2.57 -17.32 3.14
C GLN A 107 -2.52 -15.95 3.81
N TRP A 108 -2.89 -14.88 3.10
CA TRP A 108 -2.96 -13.51 3.59
C TRP A 108 -4.40 -12.98 3.47
N PRO A 109 -5.29 -13.29 4.42
CA PRO A 109 -6.72 -12.97 4.31
C PRO A 109 -7.06 -11.49 4.54
N GLY A 110 -6.11 -10.69 4.98
CA GLY A 110 -6.29 -9.26 5.22
C GLY A 110 -6.43 -8.43 3.94
N PRO A 111 -6.54 -7.10 4.06
CA PRO A 111 -6.69 -6.20 2.93
C PRO A 111 -5.53 -6.25 1.94
N VAL A 112 -5.79 -5.83 0.71
CA VAL A 112 -4.76 -5.49 -0.26
C VAL A 112 -4.39 -4.02 -0.09
N TRP A 113 -3.09 -3.74 0.05
CA TRP A 113 -2.55 -2.43 0.35
C TRP A 113 -1.76 -1.85 -0.82
N ILE A 114 -2.12 -0.66 -1.27
CA ILE A 114 -1.29 0.16 -2.15
C ILE A 114 -0.26 0.88 -1.26
N THR A 115 1.02 0.55 -1.42
CA THR A 115 2.09 1.02 -0.52
C THR A 115 3.18 1.84 -1.21
N GLY A 116 3.03 2.11 -2.50
CA GLY A 116 3.90 3.02 -3.23
C GLY A 116 4.66 2.37 -4.39
N GLY A 117 5.53 3.08 -5.08
CA GLY A 117 5.78 4.52 -4.97
C GLY A 117 4.81 5.39 -5.77
N GLU A 118 5.30 6.56 -6.13
CA GLU A 118 4.50 7.61 -6.76
C GLU A 118 3.56 7.11 -7.87
N ARG A 119 4.06 6.34 -8.82
CA ARG A 119 3.27 5.79 -9.92
C ARG A 119 2.18 4.82 -9.41
N ILE A 120 2.51 3.94 -8.48
CA ILE A 120 1.57 2.97 -7.92
C ILE A 120 0.49 3.69 -7.10
N TYR A 121 0.85 4.76 -6.37
CA TYR A 121 -0.13 5.62 -5.71
C TYR A 121 -1.04 6.32 -6.71
N ALA A 122 -0.50 6.89 -7.79
CA ALA A 122 -1.29 7.59 -8.81
C ALA A 122 -2.33 6.67 -9.48
N GLU A 123 -1.93 5.43 -9.80
CA GLU A 123 -2.81 4.44 -10.44
C GLU A 123 -3.77 3.79 -9.42
N GLY A 124 -3.32 3.51 -8.19
CA GLY A 124 -4.04 2.70 -7.22
C GLY A 124 -4.95 3.48 -6.28
N THR A 125 -4.59 4.69 -5.88
CA THR A 125 -5.39 5.50 -4.96
C THR A 125 -6.84 5.71 -5.43
N PRO A 126 -7.12 5.94 -6.73
CA PRO A 126 -8.49 6.04 -7.23
C PRO A 126 -9.32 4.76 -7.10
N LEU A 127 -8.69 3.61 -6.91
CA LEU A 127 -9.34 2.31 -6.77
C LEU A 127 -9.61 1.92 -5.32
N CYS A 128 -8.96 2.62 -4.36
CA CYS A 128 -9.06 2.30 -2.94
C CYS A 128 -10.35 2.82 -2.31
N GLU A 129 -10.87 2.07 -1.33
CA GLU A 129 -12.04 2.45 -0.52
C GLU A 129 -11.63 3.28 0.70
N ARG A 130 -10.40 3.06 1.20
CA ARG A 130 -9.87 3.69 2.41
C ARG A 130 -8.44 4.14 2.19
N LEU A 131 -8.10 5.28 2.79
CA LEU A 131 -6.77 5.84 2.84
C LEU A 131 -6.31 5.98 4.29
N LEU A 132 -5.20 5.34 4.64
CA LEU A 132 -4.46 5.57 5.86
C LEU A 132 -3.28 6.49 5.52
N ILE A 133 -3.24 7.67 6.11
CA ILE A 133 -2.24 8.68 5.79
C ILE A 133 -1.58 9.22 7.05
N THR A 134 -0.25 9.17 7.08
CA THR A 134 0.54 9.91 8.06
C THR A 134 0.87 11.28 7.47
N ARG A 135 0.23 12.31 8.01
CA ARG A 135 0.52 13.69 7.61
C ARG A 135 1.61 14.26 8.48
N ILE A 136 2.72 14.68 7.87
CA ILE A 136 3.89 15.21 8.55
C ILE A 136 3.85 16.73 8.48
N ASP A 137 3.93 17.40 9.63
CA ASP A 137 3.73 18.84 9.78
C ASP A 137 4.98 19.66 9.40
N ARG A 138 5.69 19.25 8.33
CA ARG A 138 6.88 19.93 7.80
C ARG A 138 6.97 19.73 6.29
N ASP A 139 7.52 20.75 5.59
CA ASP A 139 7.92 20.62 4.20
C ASP A 139 9.28 19.93 4.11
N PHE A 140 9.44 19.07 3.13
CA PHE A 140 10.69 18.40 2.83
C PHE A 140 11.05 18.58 1.36
N GLU A 141 12.35 18.65 1.06
CA GLU A 141 12.81 18.47 -0.30
C GLU A 141 12.62 17.03 -0.74
N GLY A 142 12.14 16.82 -1.95
CA GLY A 142 11.91 15.49 -2.50
C GLY A 142 11.66 15.51 -3.99
N ASP A 143 11.67 14.32 -4.57
CA ASP A 143 11.51 14.08 -6.01
C ASP A 143 10.35 13.14 -6.32
N ARG A 144 9.60 12.71 -5.30
CA ARG A 144 8.40 11.88 -5.40
C ARG A 144 7.28 12.48 -4.59
N PHE A 145 6.06 12.45 -5.15
CA PHE A 145 4.90 13.12 -4.59
C PHE A 145 3.68 12.19 -4.54
N PHE A 146 2.86 12.38 -3.52
CA PHE A 146 1.53 11.76 -3.44
C PHE A 146 0.52 12.57 -4.30
N PRO A 147 -0.51 11.95 -4.89
CA PRO A 147 -1.53 12.69 -5.64
C PRO A 147 -2.13 13.85 -4.85
N ALA A 148 -2.00 15.06 -5.37
CA ALA A 148 -2.39 16.29 -4.65
C ALA A 148 -3.91 16.40 -4.42
N ASP A 149 -4.70 15.73 -5.22
CA ASP A 149 -6.18 15.79 -5.20
C ASP A 149 -6.83 14.60 -4.46
N TRP A 150 -6.07 13.87 -3.65
CA TRP A 150 -6.57 12.73 -2.89
C TRP A 150 -7.80 13.05 -2.02
N GLN A 151 -7.92 14.30 -1.51
CA GLN A 151 -9.05 14.77 -0.71
C GLN A 151 -10.36 14.89 -1.50
N LYS A 152 -10.30 14.88 -2.84
CA LYS A 152 -11.49 14.77 -3.69
C LYS A 152 -12.05 13.34 -3.71
N LEU A 153 -11.19 12.36 -3.45
CA LEU A 153 -11.54 10.94 -3.44
C LEU A 153 -11.97 10.47 -2.05
N PHE A 154 -11.29 10.95 -1.01
CA PHE A 154 -11.53 10.57 0.37
C PHE A 154 -12.04 11.78 1.15
N THR A 155 -13.33 11.80 1.43
CA THR A 155 -14.04 12.99 1.95
C THR A 155 -14.44 12.85 3.41
N LYS A 156 -14.44 11.61 3.93
CA LYS A 156 -14.86 11.32 5.31
C LYS A 156 -13.67 10.96 6.19
N LEU A 157 -13.30 11.84 7.11
CA LEU A 157 -12.32 11.55 8.16
C LEU A 157 -12.95 10.62 9.20
N VAL A 158 -12.40 9.42 9.34
CA VAL A 158 -12.87 8.40 10.29
C VAL A 158 -12.16 8.52 11.63
N SER A 159 -10.85 8.74 11.61
CA SER A 159 -10.04 8.91 12.82
C SER A 159 -8.82 9.78 12.56
N SER A 160 -8.36 10.46 13.60
CA SER A 160 -7.14 11.26 13.59
C SER A 160 -6.45 11.16 14.95
N LYS A 161 -5.15 10.85 14.95
CA LYS A 161 -4.32 10.79 16.15
C LYS A 161 -3.01 11.54 15.91
N ALA A 162 -2.78 12.61 16.65
CA ALA A 162 -1.54 13.38 16.59
C ALA A 162 -0.42 12.69 17.38
N GLY A 163 0.80 12.92 16.94
CA GLY A 163 2.03 12.51 17.60
C GLY A 163 3.17 13.47 17.27
N GLU A 164 4.31 13.25 17.91
CA GLU A 164 5.54 14.01 17.68
C GLU A 164 6.74 13.09 17.88
N HIS A 165 7.75 13.24 17.03
CA HIS A 165 9.04 12.56 17.17
C HIS A 165 10.16 13.61 16.97
N GLU A 166 10.97 13.82 17.99
CA GLU A 166 12.10 14.79 17.98
C GLU A 166 11.72 16.19 17.43
N GLY A 167 10.58 16.72 17.87
CA GLY A 167 10.08 18.03 17.42
C GLY A 167 9.43 18.02 16.03
N LEU A 168 9.28 16.86 15.40
CA LEU A 168 8.56 16.69 14.14
C LEU A 168 7.15 16.17 14.42
N GLY A 169 6.15 17.08 14.30
CA GLY A 169 4.74 16.73 14.46
C GLY A 169 4.23 15.90 13.31
N TYR A 170 3.33 14.98 13.60
CA TYR A 170 2.62 14.17 12.61
C TYR A 170 1.21 13.81 13.07
N ARG A 171 0.37 13.33 12.13
CA ARG A 171 -0.95 12.77 12.41
C ARG A 171 -1.17 11.49 11.62
N PHE A 172 -1.61 10.45 12.32
CA PHE A 172 -2.20 9.29 11.70
C PHE A 172 -3.68 9.56 11.44
N GLU A 173 -4.07 9.56 10.20
CA GLU A 173 -5.46 9.79 9.79
C GLU A 173 -5.98 8.60 8.96
N VAL A 174 -7.24 8.26 9.18
CA VAL A 174 -7.97 7.27 8.38
C VAL A 174 -9.11 7.99 7.68
N TRP A 175 -9.14 7.87 6.37
CA TRP A 175 -10.14 8.50 5.51
C TRP A 175 -10.90 7.46 4.70
N GLU A 176 -12.18 7.71 4.44
CA GLU A 176 -13.06 6.93 3.55
C GLU A 176 -13.61 7.84 2.44
N ARG A 177 -14.11 7.19 1.38
CA ARG A 177 -14.82 7.87 0.29
C ARG A 177 -16.07 8.59 0.75
#